data_daaf90aeb259b4ba2f29762e5e325470
#
_entry.id   daaf90aeb259b4ba2f29762e5e325470
#
_cell.length_a   1.000
_cell.length_b   1.000
_cell.length_c   1.000
_cell.angle_alpha   90.00
_cell.angle_beta   90.00
_cell.angle_gamma   90.00
#
_symmetry.space_group_name_H-M   'P 1'
#
loop_
_entity.id
_entity.type
_entity.pdbx_description
1 polymer ?
#
loop_
_entity_poly.entity_id
_entity_poly.type
_entity_poly.pdbx_seq_one_letter_code
_entity_poly.pdbx_strand_id
1 'polypeptide(L)'
;LLNVEAKCSEKKVESVKITNFPSFVLDLEKEIKVEGIGNLIVTTAYGGDGFVLVNSKDLGIEIKPENADQIVNVCSKIIKVANEQLGFSHPLVPNMNAISFCMLMDKPEVNSDGIKQARNTVCIRPKKLDRSPCGTGTSARLAYMHLKKEINLHEKFISQSILDTTFECELVSEEEKDGTVCVVPEIKGQAWITGEQKLYLDDNNPFPNGYRLTDTWPKE
;
A
#
# COMPACT_ATOMS: atom_id res chain seq x y z
N LEU A 1 0.04 19.18 1.70
CA LEU A 1 -1.40 19.24 1.99
C LEU A 1 -2.10 18.16 1.18
N LEU A 2 -2.97 17.37 1.82
CA LEU A 2 -3.87 16.44 1.14
C LEU A 2 -5.24 17.08 1.01
N ASN A 3 -5.91 16.85 -0.12
CA ASN A 3 -7.31 17.19 -0.28
C ASN A 3 -8.17 16.04 0.22
N VAL A 4 -9.08 16.35 1.15
CA VAL A 4 -9.97 15.37 1.80
C VAL A 4 -11.40 15.84 1.67
N GLU A 5 -12.25 15.01 1.09
CA GLU A 5 -13.69 15.25 0.94
C GLU A 5 -14.48 14.23 1.76
N ALA A 6 -15.30 14.69 2.70
CA ALA A 6 -16.17 13.84 3.51
C ALA A 6 -17.63 13.96 3.04
N LYS A 7 -18.24 12.85 2.67
CA LYS A 7 -19.69 12.77 2.46
C LYS A 7 -20.36 12.46 3.80
N CYS A 8 -21.16 13.40 4.28
CA CYS A 8 -21.83 13.30 5.57
C CYS A 8 -23.35 13.17 5.41
N SER A 9 -23.98 12.36 6.26
CA SER A 9 -25.40 12.43 6.57
C SER A 9 -25.59 13.15 7.92
N GLU A 10 -26.85 13.38 8.33
CA GLU A 10 -27.16 14.17 9.53
C GLU A 10 -26.42 13.78 10.82
N LYS A 11 -25.92 12.57 10.93
CA LYS A 11 -25.29 12.05 12.17
C LYS A 11 -23.99 11.29 11.96
N LYS A 12 -23.50 11.14 10.73
CA LYS A 12 -22.27 10.37 10.50
C LYS A 12 -21.59 10.71 9.17
N VAL A 13 -20.30 10.45 9.10
CA VAL A 13 -19.54 10.43 7.85
C VAL A 13 -19.85 9.10 7.13
N GLU A 14 -20.40 9.17 5.94
CA GLU A 14 -20.73 7.99 5.11
C GLU A 14 -19.52 7.47 4.35
N SER A 15 -18.69 8.38 3.86
CA SER A 15 -17.45 8.03 3.16
C SER A 15 -16.48 9.21 3.20
N VAL A 16 -15.20 8.89 3.05
CA VAL A 16 -14.12 9.88 2.90
C VAL A 16 -13.37 9.56 1.61
N LYS A 17 -13.15 10.60 0.81
CA LYS A 17 -12.36 10.56 -0.41
C LYS A 17 -11.10 11.38 -0.19
N ILE A 18 -9.96 10.84 -0.59
CA ILE A 18 -8.64 11.46 -0.44
C ILE A 18 -7.99 11.52 -1.82
N THR A 19 -7.59 12.70 -2.25
CA THR A 19 -6.66 12.87 -3.37
C THR A 19 -5.26 12.70 -2.81
N ASN A 20 -4.60 11.62 -3.19
CA ASN A 20 -3.31 11.22 -2.62
C ASN A 20 -2.13 11.93 -3.30
N PHE A 21 -0.92 11.67 -2.84
CA PHE A 21 0.32 12.17 -3.44
C PHE A 21 0.53 11.61 -4.84
N PRO A 22 1.30 12.32 -5.70
CA PRO A 22 1.78 11.75 -6.95
C PRO A 22 2.49 10.42 -6.69
N SER A 23 2.05 9.39 -7.39
CA SER A 23 2.53 8.01 -7.28
C SER A 23 3.21 7.59 -8.56
N PHE A 24 4.26 6.78 -8.47
CA PHE A 24 5.08 6.40 -9.62
C PHE A 24 5.71 5.03 -9.45
N VAL A 25 6.15 4.45 -10.56
CA VAL A 25 6.96 3.22 -10.60
C VAL A 25 8.43 3.60 -10.72
N LEU A 26 9.29 2.98 -9.91
CA LEU A 26 10.73 3.15 -9.98
C LEU A 26 11.37 2.06 -10.85
N ASP A 27 11.15 0.80 -10.50
CA ASP A 27 11.61 -0.36 -11.28
C ASP A 27 10.43 -1.19 -11.74
N LEU A 28 10.21 -1.30 -13.04
CA LEU A 28 9.13 -2.09 -13.61
C LEU A 28 9.63 -3.52 -13.90
N GLU A 29 8.94 -4.52 -13.34
CA GLU A 29 9.10 -5.95 -13.66
C GLU A 29 10.57 -6.43 -13.63
N LYS A 30 11.24 -6.20 -12.51
CA LYS A 30 12.61 -6.67 -12.26
C LYS A 30 12.62 -8.04 -11.63
N GLU A 31 13.57 -8.85 -12.03
CA GLU A 31 13.81 -10.14 -11.39
C GLU A 31 14.64 -9.96 -10.12
N ILE A 32 14.19 -10.59 -9.03
CA ILE A 32 14.95 -10.76 -7.79
C ILE A 32 15.03 -12.25 -7.43
N LYS A 33 16.11 -12.64 -6.75
CA LYS A 33 16.30 -14.02 -6.28
C LYS A 33 16.08 -14.11 -4.78
N VAL A 34 15.02 -14.78 -4.36
CA VAL A 34 14.63 -14.94 -2.96
C VAL A 34 14.92 -16.35 -2.48
N GLU A 35 15.68 -16.47 -1.39
CA GLU A 35 16.06 -17.77 -0.83
C GLU A 35 14.83 -18.56 -0.35
N GLY A 36 14.73 -19.81 -0.82
CA GLY A 36 13.62 -20.72 -0.54
C GLY A 36 12.33 -20.43 -1.32
N ILE A 37 12.36 -19.45 -2.26
CA ILE A 37 11.26 -19.14 -3.17
C ILE A 37 11.71 -19.28 -4.63
N GLY A 38 12.89 -18.77 -4.96
CA GLY A 38 13.43 -18.75 -6.32
C GLY A 38 13.41 -17.35 -6.94
N ASN A 39 13.40 -17.31 -8.27
CA ASN A 39 13.32 -16.06 -9.01
C ASN A 39 11.89 -15.54 -9.04
N LEU A 40 11.72 -14.26 -8.72
CA LEU A 40 10.43 -13.55 -8.74
C LEU A 40 10.54 -12.30 -9.59
N ILE A 41 9.51 -12.01 -10.36
CA ILE A 41 9.34 -10.73 -11.03
C ILE A 41 8.57 -9.79 -10.09
N VAL A 42 9.18 -8.66 -9.77
CA VAL A 42 8.63 -7.65 -8.86
C VAL A 42 8.69 -6.27 -9.47
N THR A 43 7.89 -5.36 -8.96
CA THR A 43 7.91 -3.94 -9.34
C THR A 43 8.13 -3.12 -8.07
N THR A 44 9.04 -2.13 -8.10
CA THR A 44 9.17 -1.15 -7.02
C THR A 44 8.40 0.11 -7.40
N ALA A 45 7.59 0.61 -6.47
CA ALA A 45 6.72 1.75 -6.72
C ALA A 45 6.53 2.60 -5.45
N TYR A 46 6.14 3.86 -5.66
CA TYR A 46 5.80 4.82 -4.62
C TYR A 46 4.33 5.20 -4.69
N GLY A 47 3.66 5.23 -3.53
CA GLY A 47 2.28 5.68 -3.40
C GLY A 47 2.03 6.47 -2.09
N GLY A 48 3.10 7.04 -1.53
CA GLY A 48 3.17 7.67 -0.20
C GLY A 48 4.22 7.01 0.69
N ASP A 49 4.70 5.83 0.31
CA ASP A 49 5.85 5.10 0.85
C ASP A 49 6.43 4.19 -0.25
N GLY A 50 7.59 3.57 -0.02
CA GLY A 50 8.23 2.62 -0.93
C GLY A 50 7.63 1.21 -0.82
N PHE A 51 7.18 0.69 -1.94
CA PHE A 51 6.56 -0.64 -2.06
C PHE A 51 7.32 -1.54 -3.00
N VAL A 52 7.35 -2.84 -2.69
CA VAL A 52 7.54 -3.91 -3.67
C VAL A 52 6.20 -4.58 -3.94
N LEU A 53 5.81 -4.61 -5.22
CA LEU A 53 4.56 -5.20 -5.71
C LEU A 53 4.84 -6.60 -6.28
N VAL A 54 4.08 -7.58 -5.86
CA VAL A 54 4.24 -8.99 -6.25
C VAL A 54 2.90 -9.60 -6.60
N ASN A 55 2.84 -10.38 -7.68
CA ASN A 55 1.64 -11.11 -8.03
C ASN A 55 1.49 -12.36 -7.15
N SER A 56 0.32 -12.55 -6.54
CA SER A 56 0.02 -13.71 -5.67
C SER A 56 0.20 -15.05 -6.37
N LYS A 57 -0.12 -15.11 -7.67
CA LYS A 57 0.03 -16.32 -8.49
C LYS A 57 1.47 -16.79 -8.63
N ASP A 58 2.42 -15.85 -8.67
CA ASP A 58 3.85 -16.19 -8.81
C ASP A 58 4.40 -16.88 -7.55
N LEU A 59 3.70 -16.70 -6.43
CA LEU A 59 3.99 -17.35 -5.15
C LEU A 59 3.11 -18.57 -4.87
N GLY A 60 2.06 -18.79 -5.67
CA GLY A 60 1.05 -19.82 -5.42
C GLY A 60 0.26 -19.60 -4.12
N ILE A 61 0.11 -18.34 -3.68
CA ILE A 61 -0.55 -17.99 -2.42
C ILE A 61 -1.85 -17.25 -2.71
N GLU A 62 -2.95 -17.78 -2.20
CA GLU A 62 -4.24 -17.08 -2.21
C GLU A 62 -4.27 -16.00 -1.12
N ILE A 63 -4.76 -14.80 -1.46
CA ILE A 63 -4.92 -13.70 -0.51
C ILE A 63 -6.20 -13.92 0.29
N LYS A 64 -6.08 -14.60 1.44
CA LYS A 64 -7.16 -14.87 2.38
C LYS A 64 -6.64 -14.95 3.83
N PRO A 65 -7.50 -14.70 4.84
CA PRO A 65 -7.06 -14.63 6.24
C PRO A 65 -6.32 -15.87 6.73
N GLU A 66 -6.70 -17.07 6.27
CA GLU A 66 -6.09 -18.34 6.66
C GLU A 66 -4.61 -18.44 6.26
N ASN A 67 -4.22 -17.71 5.23
CA ASN A 67 -2.84 -17.68 4.72
C ASN A 67 -2.01 -16.52 5.30
N ALA A 68 -2.53 -15.77 6.29
CA ALA A 68 -1.89 -14.55 6.81
C ALA A 68 -0.44 -14.76 7.26
N ASP A 69 -0.16 -15.81 8.03
CA ASP A 69 1.20 -16.11 8.49
C ASP A 69 2.16 -16.44 7.33
N GLN A 70 1.67 -17.21 6.36
CA GLN A 70 2.45 -17.53 5.15
C GLN A 70 2.78 -16.27 4.36
N ILE A 71 1.77 -15.40 4.14
CA ILE A 71 1.92 -14.12 3.43
C ILE A 71 2.97 -13.25 4.13
N VAL A 72 2.84 -13.07 5.45
CA VAL A 72 3.80 -12.26 6.23
C VAL A 72 5.23 -12.78 6.12
N ASN A 73 5.42 -14.10 6.24
CA ASN A 73 6.75 -14.71 6.19
C ASN A 73 7.39 -14.54 4.80
N VAL A 74 6.62 -14.73 3.73
CA VAL A 74 7.10 -14.59 2.35
C VAL A 74 7.37 -13.11 2.03
N CYS A 75 6.43 -12.22 2.32
CA CYS A 75 6.58 -10.78 2.04
C CYS A 75 7.75 -10.16 2.81
N SER A 76 8.01 -10.59 4.06
CA SER A 76 9.15 -10.09 4.84
C SER A 76 10.49 -10.43 4.18
N LYS A 77 10.63 -11.65 3.61
CA LYS A 77 11.81 -12.03 2.83
C LYS A 77 11.93 -11.20 1.55
N ILE A 78 10.81 -10.98 0.85
CA ILE A 78 10.78 -10.20 -0.39
C ILE A 78 11.20 -8.75 -0.12
N ILE A 79 10.69 -8.10 0.94
CA ILE A 79 11.08 -6.73 1.31
C ILE A 79 12.60 -6.64 1.52
N LYS A 80 13.17 -7.59 2.30
CA LYS A 80 14.59 -7.62 2.57
C LYS A 80 15.40 -7.73 1.27
N VAL A 81 15.09 -8.72 0.45
CA VAL A 81 15.81 -9.00 -0.80
C VAL A 81 15.63 -7.88 -1.82
N ALA A 82 14.46 -7.28 -1.93
CA ALA A 82 14.22 -6.15 -2.82
C ALA A 82 15.06 -4.92 -2.43
N ASN A 83 15.19 -4.63 -1.12
CA ASN A 83 16.11 -3.58 -0.66
C ASN A 83 17.58 -3.89 -0.99
N GLU A 84 18.01 -5.15 -0.85
CA GLU A 84 19.39 -5.56 -1.12
C GLU A 84 19.74 -5.57 -2.62
N GLN A 85 18.81 -6.00 -3.49
CA GLN A 85 19.08 -6.22 -4.90
C GLN A 85 18.66 -5.04 -5.80
N LEU A 86 17.59 -4.33 -5.45
CA LEU A 86 17.10 -3.20 -6.23
C LEU A 86 17.33 -1.87 -5.52
N GLY A 87 17.08 -1.84 -4.21
CA GLY A 87 17.05 -0.61 -3.44
C GLY A 87 15.81 0.25 -3.74
N PHE A 88 15.75 1.41 -3.15
CA PHE A 88 14.75 2.44 -3.40
C PHE A 88 15.34 3.82 -3.10
N SER A 89 15.09 4.80 -3.96
CA SER A 89 15.47 6.18 -3.72
C SER A 89 14.40 7.10 -4.31
N HIS A 90 13.69 7.83 -3.45
CA HIS A 90 12.70 8.78 -3.92
C HIS A 90 13.38 9.98 -4.59
N PRO A 91 13.05 10.34 -5.83
CA PRO A 91 13.78 11.37 -6.58
C PRO A 91 13.72 12.77 -5.93
N LEU A 92 12.63 13.08 -5.21
CA LEU A 92 12.39 14.42 -4.65
C LEU A 92 12.40 14.49 -3.12
N VAL A 93 12.41 13.36 -2.41
CA VAL A 93 12.36 13.34 -0.94
C VAL A 93 13.65 12.74 -0.40
N PRO A 94 14.57 13.57 0.10
CA PRO A 94 15.81 13.10 0.73
C PRO A 94 15.50 12.14 1.90
N ASN A 95 16.33 11.12 2.06
CA ASN A 95 16.23 10.10 3.11
C ASN A 95 15.03 9.12 3.00
N MET A 96 14.22 9.19 1.95
CA MET A 96 13.27 8.16 1.62
C MET A 96 13.93 7.16 0.66
N ASN A 97 14.68 6.22 1.24
CA ASN A 97 15.60 5.34 0.53
C ASN A 97 15.43 3.86 0.87
N ALA A 98 14.21 3.46 1.22
CA ALA A 98 13.93 2.07 1.53
C ALA A 98 12.56 1.62 1.01
N ILE A 99 12.46 0.34 0.66
CA ILE A 99 11.20 -0.36 0.46
C ILE A 99 10.70 -0.78 1.84
N SER A 100 9.63 -0.11 2.30
CA SER A 100 9.05 -0.35 3.62
C SER A 100 8.06 -1.52 3.62
N PHE A 101 7.35 -1.72 2.50
CA PHE A 101 6.19 -2.60 2.42
C PHE A 101 6.25 -3.53 1.21
N CYS A 102 5.62 -4.70 1.35
CA CYS A 102 5.33 -5.60 0.24
C CYS A 102 3.81 -5.67 0.04
N MET A 103 3.35 -5.38 -1.17
CA MET A 103 1.98 -5.64 -1.56
C MET A 103 1.92 -6.93 -2.37
N LEU A 104 1.22 -7.93 -1.84
CA LEU A 104 0.79 -9.08 -2.61
C LEU A 104 -0.54 -8.72 -3.29
N MET A 105 -0.65 -8.96 -4.59
CA MET A 105 -1.82 -8.54 -5.38
C MET A 105 -2.27 -9.61 -6.37
N ASP A 106 -3.57 -9.71 -6.56
CA ASP A 106 -4.18 -10.52 -7.62
C ASP A 106 -4.27 -9.71 -8.92
N LYS A 107 -4.40 -10.40 -10.04
CA LYS A 107 -4.70 -9.74 -11.32
C LYS A 107 -6.10 -9.13 -11.27
N PRO A 108 -6.30 -7.95 -11.90
CA PRO A 108 -7.62 -7.36 -12.01
C PRO A 108 -8.58 -8.23 -12.84
N GLU A 109 -9.83 -8.31 -12.38
CA GLU A 109 -10.95 -8.91 -13.09
C GLU A 109 -12.08 -7.88 -13.20
N VAL A 110 -12.94 -8.03 -14.20
CA VAL A 110 -14.11 -7.14 -14.36
C VAL A 110 -15.26 -7.71 -13.54
N ASN A 111 -15.81 -6.92 -12.62
CA ASN A 111 -16.94 -7.32 -11.79
C ASN A 111 -18.29 -7.19 -12.52
N SER A 112 -19.40 -7.52 -11.85
CA SER A 112 -20.75 -7.45 -12.40
C SER A 112 -21.17 -6.08 -12.91
N ASP A 113 -20.57 -5.02 -12.40
CA ASP A 113 -20.86 -3.64 -12.75
C ASP A 113 -19.97 -3.10 -13.89
N GLY A 114 -19.13 -3.97 -14.46
CA GLY A 114 -18.20 -3.61 -15.53
C GLY A 114 -16.94 -2.87 -15.01
N ILE A 115 -16.71 -2.85 -13.70
CA ILE A 115 -15.58 -2.15 -13.06
C ILE A 115 -14.46 -3.15 -12.80
N LYS A 116 -13.21 -2.77 -13.10
CA LYS A 116 -12.04 -3.56 -12.73
C LYS A 116 -11.90 -3.64 -11.21
N GLN A 117 -11.73 -4.84 -10.70
CA GLN A 117 -11.59 -5.12 -9.28
C GLN A 117 -10.46 -6.12 -9.07
N ALA A 118 -9.71 -5.95 -8.00
CA ALA A 118 -8.72 -6.95 -7.59
C ALA A 118 -8.43 -6.91 -6.10
N ARG A 119 -8.11 -8.08 -5.57
CA ARG A 119 -7.68 -8.26 -4.18
C ARG A 119 -6.20 -7.91 -4.01
N ASN A 120 -5.87 -7.41 -2.84
CA ASN A 120 -4.49 -7.24 -2.38
C ASN A 120 -4.40 -7.30 -0.85
N THR A 121 -3.19 -7.47 -0.37
CA THR A 121 -2.83 -7.28 1.03
C THR A 121 -1.44 -6.67 1.13
N VAL A 122 -1.23 -5.83 2.13
CA VAL A 122 0.06 -5.19 2.38
C VAL A 122 0.67 -5.73 3.65
N CYS A 123 1.88 -6.25 3.51
CA CYS A 123 2.71 -6.66 4.62
C CYS A 123 3.54 -5.48 5.12
N ILE A 124 3.41 -5.20 6.41
CA ILE A 124 4.13 -4.19 7.17
C ILE A 124 5.09 -4.92 8.11
N ARG A 125 6.38 -4.58 8.04
CA ARG A 125 7.33 -5.14 9.02
C ARG A 125 6.98 -4.72 10.45
N PRO A 126 7.22 -5.53 11.48
CA PRO A 126 7.89 -6.83 11.42
C PRO A 126 6.98 -8.00 11.07
N LYS A 127 5.68 -7.96 11.30
CA LYS A 127 4.73 -9.08 11.05
C LYS A 127 3.28 -8.61 11.11
N LYS A 128 2.91 -7.62 10.31
CA LYS A 128 1.54 -7.09 10.25
C LYS A 128 1.00 -7.17 8.83
N LEU A 129 -0.29 -7.40 8.71
CA LEU A 129 -1.04 -7.21 7.46
C LEU A 129 -2.05 -6.09 7.66
N ASP A 130 -2.22 -5.26 6.64
CA ASP A 130 -3.32 -4.30 6.61
C ASP A 130 -4.66 -5.02 6.55
N ARG A 131 -5.61 -4.55 7.32
CA ARG A 131 -7.01 -5.01 7.25
C ARG A 131 -7.78 -4.33 6.12
N SER A 132 -7.40 -3.10 5.78
CA SER A 132 -7.93 -2.34 4.65
C SER A 132 -7.17 -2.69 3.36
N PRO A 133 -7.66 -2.23 2.18
CA PRO A 133 -6.92 -2.37 0.92
C PRO A 133 -5.57 -1.63 0.89
N CYS A 134 -5.25 -0.83 1.89
CA CYS A 134 -4.09 0.07 1.99
C CYS A 134 -4.14 1.24 0.99
N GLY A 135 -4.28 2.47 1.46
CA GLY A 135 -4.38 3.66 0.60
C GLY A 135 -3.11 3.92 -0.22
N THR A 136 -1.95 3.94 0.44
CA THR A 136 -0.64 4.17 -0.21
C THR A 136 -0.24 3.01 -1.11
N GLY A 137 -0.48 1.76 -0.68
CA GLY A 137 -0.24 0.59 -1.51
C GLY A 137 -1.15 0.54 -2.75
N THR A 138 -2.43 0.87 -2.62
CA THR A 138 -3.35 0.99 -3.75
C THR A 138 -2.91 2.09 -4.71
N SER A 139 -2.38 3.21 -4.21
CA SER A 139 -1.82 4.28 -5.04
C SER A 139 -0.61 3.82 -5.85
N ALA A 140 0.32 3.09 -5.22
CA ALA A 140 1.46 2.48 -5.91
C ALA A 140 1.02 1.46 -6.98
N ARG A 141 0.00 0.64 -6.66
CA ARG A 141 -0.59 -0.30 -7.61
C ARG A 141 -1.24 0.40 -8.80
N LEU A 142 -1.98 1.49 -8.59
CA LEU A 142 -2.59 2.26 -9.68
C LEU A 142 -1.55 2.88 -10.60
N ALA A 143 -0.41 3.36 -10.07
CA ALA A 143 0.71 3.82 -10.87
C ALA A 143 1.30 2.67 -11.73
N TYR A 144 1.47 1.48 -11.16
CA TYR A 144 1.88 0.30 -11.90
C TYR A 144 0.89 -0.08 -13.02
N MET A 145 -0.41 -0.14 -12.71
CA MET A 145 -1.45 -0.49 -13.68
C MET A 145 -1.52 0.54 -14.82
N HIS A 146 -1.34 1.83 -14.50
CA HIS A 146 -1.34 2.89 -15.51
C HIS A 146 -0.14 2.78 -16.46
N LEU A 147 1.05 2.57 -15.92
CA LEU A 147 2.26 2.36 -16.71
C LEU A 147 2.15 1.12 -17.62
N LYS A 148 1.46 0.07 -17.16
CA LYS A 148 1.15 -1.15 -17.93
C LYS A 148 -0.02 -0.96 -18.91
N LYS A 149 -0.65 0.22 -18.96
CA LYS A 149 -1.87 0.50 -19.76
C LYS A 149 -3.06 -0.40 -19.41
N GLU A 150 -3.10 -0.85 -18.16
CA GLU A 150 -4.19 -1.67 -17.60
C GLU A 150 -5.32 -0.81 -17.02
N ILE A 151 -5.07 0.48 -16.75
CA ILE A 151 -6.05 1.46 -16.30
C ILE A 151 -5.78 2.83 -16.95
N ASN A 152 -6.84 3.56 -17.28
CA ASN A 152 -6.77 4.92 -17.82
C ASN A 152 -7.13 5.96 -16.75
N LEU A 153 -6.84 7.24 -17.04
CA LEU A 153 -7.36 8.34 -16.23
C LEU A 153 -8.89 8.29 -16.19
N HIS A 154 -9.44 8.59 -15.02
CA HIS A 154 -10.88 8.59 -14.73
C HIS A 154 -11.58 7.22 -14.87
N GLU A 155 -10.82 6.16 -15.08
CA GLU A 155 -11.34 4.79 -15.03
C GLU A 155 -11.41 4.31 -13.57
N LYS A 156 -12.58 3.78 -13.17
CA LYS A 156 -12.79 3.26 -11.82
C LYS A 156 -12.08 1.93 -11.59
N PHE A 157 -11.56 1.78 -10.40
CA PHE A 157 -10.96 0.55 -9.90
C PHE A 157 -11.44 0.26 -8.48
N ILE A 158 -11.79 -0.98 -8.19
CA ILE A 158 -12.11 -1.44 -6.84
C ILE A 158 -10.91 -2.20 -6.28
N SER A 159 -10.26 -1.62 -5.29
CA SER A 159 -9.23 -2.32 -4.51
C SER A 159 -9.89 -3.05 -3.35
N GLN A 160 -9.71 -4.38 -3.28
CA GLN A 160 -10.30 -5.24 -2.26
C GLN A 160 -9.23 -5.75 -1.30
N SER A 161 -9.50 -5.70 0.00
CA SER A 161 -8.56 -6.19 1.03
C SER A 161 -8.66 -7.70 1.22
N ILE A 162 -7.75 -8.24 2.04
CA ILE A 162 -7.78 -9.63 2.52
C ILE A 162 -9.06 -9.95 3.32
N LEU A 163 -9.74 -8.93 3.88
CA LEU A 163 -11.00 -9.05 4.64
C LEU A 163 -12.23 -8.64 3.84
N ASP A 164 -12.16 -8.59 2.51
CA ASP A 164 -13.24 -8.21 1.61
C ASP A 164 -13.74 -6.75 1.73
N THR A 165 -13.07 -5.91 2.52
CA THR A 165 -13.35 -4.47 2.52
C THR A 165 -12.81 -3.82 1.25
N THR A 166 -13.43 -2.74 0.78
CA THR A 166 -13.10 -2.15 -0.51
C THR A 166 -12.79 -0.67 -0.43
N PHE A 167 -11.92 -0.22 -1.34
CA PHE A 167 -11.78 1.18 -1.72
C PHE A 167 -12.23 1.36 -3.16
N GLU A 168 -13.02 2.41 -3.43
CA GLU A 168 -13.26 2.91 -4.77
C GLU A 168 -12.12 3.85 -5.15
N CYS A 169 -11.51 3.64 -6.30
CA CYS A 169 -10.32 4.36 -6.70
C CYS A 169 -10.42 4.83 -8.15
N GLU A 170 -9.73 5.91 -8.47
CA GLU A 170 -9.50 6.38 -9.83
C GLU A 170 -8.20 7.18 -9.91
N LEU A 171 -7.70 7.41 -11.13
CA LEU A 171 -6.59 8.32 -11.40
C LEU A 171 -7.16 9.64 -11.92
N VAL A 172 -6.86 10.75 -11.26
CA VAL A 172 -7.42 12.07 -11.60
C VAL A 172 -6.50 12.89 -12.49
N SER A 173 -5.20 12.64 -12.47
CA SER A 173 -4.23 13.32 -13.35
C SER A 173 -2.97 12.50 -13.53
N GLU A 174 -2.23 12.85 -14.56
CA GLU A 174 -0.88 12.40 -14.87
C GLU A 174 0.03 13.61 -15.05
N GLU A 175 1.25 13.52 -14.58
CA GLU A 175 2.30 14.51 -14.83
C GLU A 175 3.64 13.78 -15.02
N GLU A 176 4.51 14.36 -15.82
CA GLU A 176 5.89 13.88 -15.94
C GLU A 176 6.82 14.78 -15.12
N LYS A 177 7.63 14.19 -14.26
CA LYS A 177 8.64 14.88 -13.46
C LYS A 177 9.99 14.19 -13.63
N ASP A 178 10.96 14.92 -14.13
CA ASP A 178 12.34 14.42 -14.33
C ASP A 178 12.40 13.07 -15.07
N GLY A 179 11.54 12.90 -16.11
CA GLY A 179 11.46 11.68 -16.91
C GLY A 179 10.66 10.54 -16.23
N THR A 180 10.06 10.79 -15.07
CA THR A 180 9.22 9.83 -14.36
C THR A 180 7.74 10.18 -14.53
N VAL A 181 6.96 9.23 -15.03
CA VAL A 181 5.49 9.35 -15.10
C VAL A 181 4.92 9.22 -13.71
N CYS A 182 4.28 10.27 -13.21
CA CYS A 182 3.60 10.33 -11.92
C CYS A 182 2.10 10.44 -12.16
N VAL A 183 1.32 9.66 -11.42
CA VAL A 183 -0.15 9.74 -11.43
C VAL A 183 -0.67 10.17 -10.09
N VAL A 184 -1.80 10.88 -10.06
CA VAL A 184 -2.46 11.30 -8.82
C VAL A 184 -3.69 10.41 -8.59
N PRO A 185 -3.64 9.48 -7.62
CA PRO A 185 -4.77 8.64 -7.26
C PRO A 185 -5.77 9.37 -6.37
N GLU A 186 -7.04 9.08 -6.60
CA GLU A 186 -8.13 9.40 -5.70
C GLU A 186 -8.68 8.11 -5.10
N ILE A 187 -8.82 8.07 -3.76
CA ILE A 187 -9.21 6.87 -3.01
C ILE A 187 -10.37 7.22 -2.10
N LYS A 188 -11.46 6.48 -2.20
CA LYS A 188 -12.66 6.64 -1.38
C LYS A 188 -12.89 5.38 -0.56
N GLY A 189 -13.12 5.57 0.75
CA GLY A 189 -13.37 4.49 1.70
C GLY A 189 -14.31 4.92 2.83
N GLN A 190 -14.52 4.00 3.76
CA GLN A 190 -15.33 4.19 4.96
C GLN A 190 -14.54 3.80 6.20
N ALA A 191 -14.89 4.41 7.33
CA ALA A 191 -14.38 4.06 8.65
C ALA A 191 -15.49 4.17 9.70
N TRP A 192 -15.28 3.47 10.81
CA TRP A 192 -16.22 3.45 11.93
C TRP A 192 -15.49 3.88 13.21
N ILE A 193 -16.20 4.65 14.06
CA ILE A 193 -15.70 5.00 15.40
C ILE A 193 -15.77 3.74 16.25
N THR A 194 -14.63 3.29 16.77
CA THR A 194 -14.52 2.08 17.59
C THR A 194 -14.23 2.37 19.06
N GLY A 195 -13.96 3.63 19.41
CA GLY A 195 -13.72 3.99 20.80
C GLY A 195 -13.34 5.46 20.98
N GLU A 196 -13.37 5.89 22.22
CA GLU A 196 -12.85 7.16 22.71
C GLU A 196 -11.83 6.88 23.81
N GLN A 197 -10.76 7.68 23.88
CA GLN A 197 -9.72 7.53 24.88
C GLN A 197 -9.41 8.90 25.51
N LYS A 198 -9.28 8.92 26.84
CA LYS A 198 -8.78 10.08 27.59
C LYS A 198 -7.40 9.79 28.12
N LEU A 199 -6.41 10.51 27.63
CA LEU A 199 -5.01 10.38 28.06
C LEU A 199 -4.67 11.45 29.09
N TYR A 200 -3.86 11.08 30.06
CA TYR A 200 -3.36 11.99 31.10
C TYR A 200 -1.84 12.03 31.02
N LEU A 201 -1.31 13.24 31.14
CA LEU A 201 0.09 13.48 31.49
C LEU A 201 0.14 13.69 33.00
N ASP A 202 0.90 12.85 33.71
CA ASP A 202 1.14 13.00 35.14
C ASP A 202 2.60 13.37 35.35
N ASP A 203 2.82 14.55 35.90
CA ASP A 203 4.17 15.09 36.13
C ASP A 203 4.97 14.25 37.14
N ASN A 204 4.30 13.44 37.96
CA ASN A 204 4.95 12.50 38.88
C ASN A 204 5.28 11.14 38.23
N ASN A 205 4.84 10.90 36.99
CA ASN A 205 5.23 9.70 36.27
C ASN A 205 6.74 9.76 35.97
N PRO A 206 7.55 8.75 36.37
CA PRO A 206 8.98 8.75 36.06
C PRO A 206 9.29 8.74 34.55
N PHE A 207 8.30 8.48 33.69
CA PHE A 207 8.42 8.48 32.24
C PHE A 207 7.30 9.28 31.58
N PRO A 208 7.16 10.59 31.83
CA PRO A 208 6.01 11.40 31.38
C PRO A 208 5.92 11.48 29.85
N ASN A 209 7.06 11.36 29.15
CA ASN A 209 7.14 11.35 27.68
C ASN A 209 7.13 9.93 27.09
N GLY A 210 6.81 8.92 27.89
CA GLY A 210 6.89 7.52 27.51
C GLY A 210 8.30 6.94 27.61
N TYR A 211 8.39 5.64 27.58
CA TYR A 211 9.65 4.91 27.61
C TYR A 211 9.65 3.78 26.57
N ARG A 212 10.70 3.73 25.77
CA ARG A 212 10.83 2.73 24.72
C ARG A 212 11.98 1.78 25.04
N LEU A 213 11.68 0.50 25.26
CA LEU A 213 12.67 -0.56 25.41
C LEU A 213 13.11 -1.12 24.07
N THR A 214 12.13 -1.37 23.20
CA THR A 214 12.34 -1.91 21.85
C THR A 214 11.48 -1.16 20.86
N ASP A 215 11.88 -1.16 19.59
CA ASP A 215 11.06 -0.63 18.52
C ASP A 215 10.18 -1.72 17.89
N THR A 216 8.98 -1.36 17.45
CA THR A 216 8.16 -2.22 16.61
C THR A 216 8.74 -2.35 15.20
N TRP A 217 9.59 -1.42 14.80
CA TRP A 217 10.37 -1.45 13.58
C TRP A 217 11.77 -1.95 13.92
N PRO A 218 12.18 -3.14 13.44
CA PRO A 218 13.55 -3.61 13.68
C PRO A 218 14.52 -2.57 13.09
N LYS A 219 15.52 -2.22 13.88
CA LYS A 219 16.69 -1.54 13.33
C LYS A 219 17.34 -2.52 12.37
N GLU A 220 17.69 -2.06 11.18
CA GLU A 220 18.42 -2.83 10.18
C GLU A 220 19.77 -3.29 10.71
#